data_bee29fb2e2f0d93cb7dea0f1358a4938
#
_entry.id   bee29fb2e2f0d93cb7dea0f1358a4938
#
_cell.length_a   1.000
_cell.length_b   1.000
_cell.length_c   1.000
_cell.angle_alpha   90.00
_cell.angle_beta   90.00
_cell.angle_gamma   90.00
#
_symmetry.space_group_name_H-M   'P 1'
#
loop_
_entity.id
_entity.type
_entity.pdbx_description
1 polymer ?
#
loop_
_entity_poly.entity_id
_entity_poly.type
_entity_poly.pdbx_seq_one_letter_code
_entity_poly.pdbx_strand_id
1 'polypeptide(L)'
;LENNQFKSASLLTHHIQKKEPVHTYMPGSPLPLSNNEWLQGRLFLAELHEYANDLPAAERMLRKLKEKAPGNQNLKIDYARVLMARGWPRKAEKELKKAEVLEPTNISLEVEQSYVAMALQDWRHAELLLADVQKRAPTNSAVKELKRAHDIHNSAELRVGATVDLDSDSPDSGRHDNSVTTT
;
A
#
# COMPACT_ATOMS: atom_id res chain seq x y z
N LEU A 1 -12.95 -19.52 3.38
CA LEU A 1 -13.08 -19.35 1.91
C LEU A 1 -11.90 -18.56 1.35
N GLU A 2 -11.50 -17.42 1.94
CA GLU A 2 -10.42 -16.54 1.47
C GLU A 2 -9.04 -17.22 1.38
N ASN A 3 -8.69 -18.06 2.36
CA ASN A 3 -7.39 -18.76 2.39
C ASN A 3 -7.24 -19.78 1.26
N ASN A 4 -8.35 -20.42 0.83
CA ASN A 4 -8.32 -21.35 -0.30
C ASN A 4 -8.24 -20.63 -1.65
N GLN A 5 -8.88 -19.47 -1.78
CA GLN A 5 -8.79 -18.63 -2.98
C GLN A 5 -7.38 -18.08 -3.16
N PHE A 6 -6.74 -17.60 -2.08
CA PHE A 6 -5.35 -17.17 -2.10
C PHE A 6 -4.40 -18.30 -2.53
N LYS A 7 -4.52 -19.49 -1.97
CA LYS A 7 -3.69 -20.64 -2.36
C LYS A 7 -3.88 -21.02 -3.83
N SER A 8 -5.12 -21.04 -4.30
CA SER A 8 -5.42 -21.33 -5.70
C SER A 8 -4.84 -20.29 -6.65
N ALA A 9 -4.99 -19.01 -6.33
CA ALA A 9 -4.43 -17.90 -7.10
C ALA A 9 -2.90 -17.94 -7.13
N SER A 10 -2.27 -18.21 -5.99
CA SER A 10 -0.81 -18.33 -5.87
C SER A 10 -0.27 -19.52 -6.68
N LEU A 11 -0.93 -20.68 -6.64
CA LEU A 11 -0.56 -21.86 -7.42
C LEU A 11 -0.70 -21.62 -8.92
N LEU A 12 -1.81 -20.98 -9.35
CA LEU A 12 -2.03 -20.63 -10.76
C LEU A 12 -0.98 -19.66 -11.27
N THR A 13 -0.69 -18.61 -10.50
CA THR A 13 0.33 -17.62 -10.83
C THR A 13 1.72 -18.27 -10.92
N HIS A 14 2.05 -19.16 -10.00
CA HIS A 14 3.32 -19.88 -10.02
C HIS A 14 3.43 -20.83 -11.23
N HIS A 15 2.33 -21.46 -11.61
CA HIS A 15 2.28 -22.31 -12.80
C HIS A 15 2.49 -21.53 -14.10
N ILE A 16 1.83 -20.37 -14.23
CA ILE A 16 2.01 -19.46 -15.38
C ILE A 16 3.44 -18.97 -15.45
N GLN A 17 4.03 -18.54 -14.35
CA GLN A 17 5.40 -18.04 -14.30
C GLN A 17 6.47 -19.07 -14.66
N LYS A 18 6.23 -20.37 -14.39
CA LYS A 18 7.16 -21.42 -14.74
C LYS A 18 7.22 -21.64 -16.25
N LYS A 19 6.15 -21.31 -16.97
CA LYS A 19 6.07 -21.44 -18.44
C LYS A 19 6.57 -20.22 -19.19
N GLU A 20 6.50 -19.04 -18.57
CA GLU A 20 6.89 -17.78 -19.23
C GLU A 20 8.38 -17.51 -19.08
N PRO A 21 9.12 -17.33 -20.19
CA PRO A 21 10.53 -16.97 -20.16
C PRO A 21 10.71 -15.52 -19.71
N VAL A 22 11.85 -15.26 -19.05
CA VAL A 22 12.21 -13.88 -18.60
C VAL A 22 12.39 -12.93 -19.77
N HIS A 23 12.85 -13.45 -20.91
CA HIS A 23 13.10 -12.70 -22.14
C HIS A 23 12.38 -13.36 -23.32
N THR A 24 11.85 -12.52 -24.19
CA THR A 24 11.35 -12.93 -25.49
C THR A 24 12.28 -12.43 -26.58
N TYR A 25 12.26 -13.08 -27.75
CA TYR A 25 13.08 -12.69 -28.90
C TYR A 25 12.15 -12.39 -30.07
N MET A 26 12.41 -11.29 -30.78
CA MET A 26 11.74 -11.08 -32.07
C MET A 26 12.33 -12.01 -33.13
N PRO A 27 11.49 -12.56 -34.02
CA PRO A 27 11.98 -13.32 -35.15
C PRO A 27 13.03 -12.52 -35.95
N GLY A 28 14.24 -13.08 -36.08
CA GLY A 28 15.36 -12.44 -36.82
C GLY A 28 16.20 -11.44 -36.02
N SER A 29 15.90 -11.20 -34.73
CA SER A 29 16.72 -10.35 -33.85
C SER A 29 17.41 -11.19 -32.77
N PRO A 30 18.73 -11.07 -32.57
CA PRO A 30 19.43 -11.73 -31.48
C PRO A 30 19.27 -11.00 -30.14
N LEU A 31 18.63 -9.82 -30.15
CA LEU A 31 18.50 -9.00 -28.94
C LEU A 31 17.29 -9.48 -28.07
N PRO A 32 17.53 -9.77 -26.79
CA PRO A 32 16.46 -10.13 -25.86
C PRO A 32 15.58 -8.92 -25.57
N LEU A 33 14.28 -9.13 -25.65
CA LEU A 33 13.27 -8.19 -25.20
C LEU A 33 12.76 -8.58 -23.80
N SER A 34 12.44 -7.58 -22.98
CA SER A 34 11.80 -7.83 -21.70
C SER A 34 10.40 -8.44 -21.91
N ASN A 35 10.12 -9.55 -21.23
CA ASN A 35 8.80 -10.16 -21.27
C ASN A 35 7.87 -9.46 -20.25
N ASN A 36 6.95 -8.66 -20.77
CA ASN A 36 5.96 -7.96 -19.93
C ASN A 36 5.02 -8.91 -19.19
N GLU A 37 4.66 -10.03 -19.80
CA GLU A 37 3.78 -11.03 -19.16
C GLU A 37 4.47 -11.67 -17.96
N TRP A 38 5.73 -12.00 -18.09
CA TRP A 38 6.54 -12.47 -16.97
C TRP A 38 6.62 -11.44 -15.85
N LEU A 39 6.84 -10.17 -16.19
CA LEU A 39 6.91 -9.08 -15.21
C LEU A 39 5.58 -8.90 -14.50
N GLN A 40 4.46 -8.84 -15.24
CA GLN A 40 3.12 -8.69 -14.68
C GLN A 40 2.73 -9.87 -13.79
N GLY A 41 3.04 -11.11 -14.20
CA GLY A 41 2.83 -12.28 -13.37
C GLY A 41 3.59 -12.24 -12.03
N ARG A 42 4.81 -11.68 -12.04
CA ARG A 42 5.59 -11.48 -10.81
C ARG A 42 5.06 -10.35 -9.92
N LEU A 43 4.57 -9.27 -10.53
CA LEU A 43 3.91 -8.20 -9.82
C LEU A 43 2.65 -8.70 -9.14
N PHE A 44 1.80 -9.42 -9.88
CA PHE A 44 0.58 -9.98 -9.33
C PHE A 44 0.85 -10.93 -8.14
N LEU A 45 1.92 -11.73 -8.21
CA LEU A 45 2.31 -12.57 -7.08
C LEU A 45 2.79 -11.74 -5.87
N ALA A 46 3.49 -10.64 -6.09
CA ALA A 46 3.89 -9.73 -5.02
C ALA A 46 2.67 -9.07 -4.35
N GLU A 47 1.69 -8.66 -5.14
CA GLU A 47 0.40 -8.14 -4.66
C GLU A 47 -0.38 -9.19 -3.86
N LEU A 48 -0.39 -10.45 -4.29
CA LEU A 48 -1.01 -11.54 -3.53
C LEU A 48 -0.34 -11.73 -2.17
N HIS A 49 0.99 -11.63 -2.07
CA HIS A 49 1.68 -11.67 -0.79
C HIS A 49 1.35 -10.46 0.08
N GLU A 50 1.23 -9.28 -0.51
CA GLU A 50 0.79 -8.07 0.20
C GLU A 50 -0.63 -8.25 0.75
N TYR A 51 -1.55 -8.76 -0.06
CA TYR A 51 -2.94 -9.04 0.34
C TYR A 51 -3.04 -10.09 1.47
N ALA A 52 -2.16 -11.09 1.43
CA ALA A 52 -2.04 -12.10 2.49
C ALA A 52 -1.29 -11.59 3.74
N ASN A 53 -0.91 -10.32 3.79
CA ASN A 53 -0.09 -9.72 4.84
C ASN A 53 1.31 -10.38 5.00
N ASP A 54 1.79 -11.09 3.95
CA ASP A 54 3.17 -11.57 3.88
C ASP A 54 4.09 -10.49 3.28
N LEU A 55 4.14 -9.36 3.96
CA LEU A 55 4.90 -8.19 3.55
C LEU A 55 6.41 -8.47 3.34
N PRO A 56 7.07 -9.35 4.13
CA PRO A 56 8.46 -9.71 3.88
C PRO A 56 8.68 -10.43 2.54
N ALA A 57 7.74 -11.29 2.10
CA ALA A 57 7.84 -11.95 0.80
C ALA A 57 7.58 -10.95 -0.34
N ALA A 58 6.54 -10.13 -0.25
CA ALA A 58 6.25 -9.07 -1.20
C ALA A 58 7.47 -8.14 -1.40
N GLU A 59 8.09 -7.68 -0.31
CA GLU A 59 9.28 -6.83 -0.35
C GLU A 59 10.45 -7.51 -1.07
N ARG A 60 10.75 -8.76 -0.74
CA ARG A 60 11.85 -9.48 -1.39
C ARG A 60 11.63 -9.63 -2.90
N MET A 61 10.38 -9.86 -3.30
CA MET A 61 10.02 -10.00 -4.72
C MET A 61 10.16 -8.67 -5.46
N LEU A 62 9.54 -7.61 -4.97
CA LEU A 62 9.59 -6.29 -5.60
C LEU A 62 11.01 -5.72 -5.64
N ARG A 63 11.82 -5.95 -4.61
CA ARG A 63 13.24 -5.57 -4.62
C ARG A 63 13.99 -6.22 -5.77
N LYS A 64 13.82 -7.54 -5.97
CA LYS A 64 14.46 -8.26 -7.08
C LYS A 64 13.97 -7.80 -8.44
N LEU A 65 12.67 -7.50 -8.57
CA LEU A 65 12.10 -6.98 -9.82
C LEU A 65 12.67 -5.59 -10.16
N LYS A 66 12.72 -4.71 -9.17
CA LYS A 66 13.27 -3.36 -9.29
C LYS A 66 14.77 -3.39 -9.69
N GLU A 67 15.55 -4.33 -9.16
CA GLU A 67 16.95 -4.52 -9.56
C GLU A 67 17.09 -4.94 -11.03
N LYS A 68 16.14 -5.74 -11.54
CA LYS A 68 16.13 -6.18 -12.96
C LYS A 68 15.60 -5.12 -13.92
N ALA A 69 14.71 -4.25 -13.46
CA ALA A 69 14.12 -3.19 -14.27
C ALA A 69 14.22 -1.82 -13.57
N PRO A 70 15.44 -1.26 -13.44
CA PRO A 70 15.70 -0.04 -12.67
C PRO A 70 15.01 1.22 -13.25
N GLY A 71 14.71 1.21 -14.56
CA GLY A 71 13.98 2.27 -15.25
C GLY A 71 12.45 2.20 -15.10
N ASN A 72 11.91 1.15 -14.48
CA ASN A 72 10.46 1.03 -14.29
C ASN A 72 10.02 1.79 -13.03
N GLN A 73 9.30 2.88 -13.24
CA GLN A 73 8.81 3.73 -12.16
C GLN A 73 7.78 3.01 -11.28
N ASN A 74 6.84 2.29 -11.89
CA ASN A 74 5.78 1.60 -11.17
C ASN A 74 6.33 0.60 -10.15
N LEU A 75 7.39 -0.14 -10.51
CA LEU A 75 8.07 -1.04 -9.57
C LEU A 75 8.63 -0.34 -8.34
N LYS A 76 9.11 0.91 -8.49
CA LYS A 76 9.60 1.71 -7.37
C LYS A 76 8.45 2.19 -6.48
N ILE A 77 7.32 2.55 -7.11
CA ILE A 77 6.10 2.95 -6.40
C ILE A 77 5.53 1.78 -5.60
N ASP A 78 5.37 0.59 -6.23
CA ASP A 78 4.87 -0.61 -5.55
C ASP A 78 5.80 -1.04 -4.42
N TYR A 79 7.13 -0.97 -4.65
CA TYR A 79 8.10 -1.26 -3.60
C TYR A 79 8.00 -0.28 -2.42
N ALA A 80 7.81 1.01 -2.70
CA ALA A 80 7.60 2.01 -1.66
C ALA A 80 6.32 1.78 -0.86
N ARG A 81 5.24 1.35 -1.52
CA ARG A 81 3.98 0.97 -0.86
C ARG A 81 4.19 -0.16 0.14
N VAL A 82 4.88 -1.22 -0.26
CA VAL A 82 5.20 -2.33 0.66
C VAL A 82 6.11 -1.89 1.80
N LEU A 83 7.06 -0.98 1.57
CA LEU A 83 7.87 -0.40 2.64
C LEU A 83 7.02 0.41 3.63
N MET A 84 6.01 1.15 3.13
CA MET A 84 5.04 1.85 3.97
C MET A 84 4.23 0.87 4.83
N ALA A 85 3.67 -0.18 4.22
CA ALA A 85 2.94 -1.23 4.93
C ALA A 85 3.78 -1.92 6.02
N ARG A 86 5.11 -2.01 5.83
CA ARG A 86 6.06 -2.51 6.83
C ARG A 86 6.45 -1.50 7.91
N GLY A 87 5.89 -0.29 7.90
CA GLY A 87 6.22 0.77 8.87
C GLY A 87 7.57 1.45 8.62
N TRP A 88 8.05 1.49 7.37
CA TRP A 88 9.33 2.12 7.01
C TRP A 88 9.16 3.33 6.09
N PRO A 89 8.44 4.39 6.53
CA PRO A 89 8.11 5.54 5.67
C PRO A 89 9.35 6.28 5.15
N ARG A 90 10.43 6.38 5.93
CA ARG A 90 11.68 7.02 5.47
C ARG A 90 12.37 6.23 4.34
N LYS A 91 12.22 4.90 4.30
CA LYS A 91 12.75 4.11 3.19
C LYS A 91 11.85 4.25 1.95
N ALA A 92 10.53 4.28 2.15
CA ALA A 92 9.57 4.53 1.08
C ALA A 92 9.81 5.90 0.42
N GLU A 93 9.99 6.95 1.21
CA GLU A 93 10.33 8.29 0.71
C GLU A 93 11.55 8.30 -0.21
N LYS A 94 12.63 7.60 0.20
CA LYS A 94 13.85 7.51 -0.62
C LYS A 94 13.61 6.80 -1.96
N GLU A 95 12.74 5.78 -1.99
CA GLU A 95 12.42 5.09 -3.24
C GLU A 95 11.50 5.92 -4.13
N LEU A 96 10.52 6.65 -3.56
CA LEU A 96 9.67 7.56 -4.32
C LEU A 96 10.45 8.73 -4.92
N LYS A 97 11.44 9.28 -4.22
CA LYS A 97 12.35 10.28 -4.79
C LYS A 97 13.14 9.75 -5.99
N LYS A 98 13.51 8.46 -6.01
CA LYS A 98 14.13 7.85 -7.19
C LYS A 98 13.12 7.61 -8.32
N ALA A 99 11.87 7.36 -8.00
CA ALA A 99 10.80 7.23 -8.97
C ALA A 99 10.45 8.58 -9.62
N GLU A 100 10.47 9.66 -8.84
CA GLU A 100 10.19 11.03 -9.28
C GLU A 100 11.16 11.51 -10.37
N VAL A 101 12.44 11.12 -10.29
CA VAL A 101 13.43 11.44 -11.33
C VAL A 101 13.07 10.87 -12.70
N LEU A 102 12.33 9.74 -12.74
CA LEU A 102 11.93 9.09 -13.99
C LEU A 102 10.73 9.79 -14.64
N GLU A 103 9.72 10.08 -13.84
CA GLU A 103 8.48 10.74 -14.28
C GLU A 103 7.87 11.52 -13.12
N PRO A 104 8.13 12.82 -13.02
CA PRO A 104 7.73 13.62 -11.87
C PRO A 104 6.22 13.88 -11.78
N THR A 105 5.50 13.80 -12.91
CA THR A 105 4.06 14.15 -12.98
C THR A 105 3.11 12.95 -12.90
N ASN A 106 3.61 11.81 -12.47
CA ASN A 106 2.81 10.60 -12.32
C ASN A 106 1.88 10.69 -11.10
N ILE A 107 0.57 10.59 -11.35
CA ILE A 107 -0.46 10.69 -10.29
C ILE A 107 -0.25 9.63 -9.19
N SER A 108 0.05 8.39 -9.55
CA SER A 108 0.27 7.32 -8.57
C SER A 108 1.48 7.59 -7.69
N LEU A 109 2.55 8.17 -8.25
CA LEU A 109 3.73 8.59 -7.51
C LEU A 109 3.37 9.63 -6.44
N GLU A 110 2.68 10.70 -6.84
CA GLU A 110 2.34 11.81 -5.95
C GLU A 110 1.34 11.40 -4.87
N VAL A 111 0.41 10.50 -5.20
CA VAL A 111 -0.49 9.88 -4.21
C VAL A 111 0.31 9.14 -3.14
N GLU A 112 1.26 8.28 -3.53
CA GLU A 112 2.09 7.56 -2.57
C GLU A 112 3.04 8.50 -1.80
N GLN A 113 3.57 9.54 -2.44
CA GLN A 113 4.36 10.58 -1.75
C GLN A 113 3.53 11.29 -0.68
N SER A 114 2.25 11.58 -0.96
CA SER A 114 1.35 12.19 0.02
C SER A 114 1.09 11.26 1.21
N TYR A 115 0.84 9.96 1.00
CA TYR A 115 0.72 9.00 2.10
C TYR A 115 2.00 8.91 2.94
N VAL A 116 3.16 8.92 2.29
CA VAL A 116 4.46 8.93 3.00
C VAL A 116 4.64 10.21 3.80
N ALA A 117 4.29 11.37 3.24
CA ALA A 117 4.35 12.65 3.95
C ALA A 117 3.44 12.66 5.19
N MET A 118 2.21 12.14 5.07
CA MET A 118 1.29 11.96 6.21
C MET A 118 1.91 11.07 7.30
N ALA A 119 2.51 9.93 6.92
CA ALA A 119 3.15 9.02 7.87
C ALA A 119 4.40 9.62 8.55
N LEU A 120 5.07 10.55 7.89
CA LEU A 120 6.20 11.32 8.43
C LEU A 120 5.76 12.59 9.18
N GLN A 121 4.44 12.85 9.26
CA GLN A 121 3.84 14.04 9.86
C GLN A 121 4.19 15.35 9.16
N ASP A 122 4.59 15.28 7.89
CA ASP A 122 4.77 16.45 7.03
C ASP A 122 3.43 16.80 6.35
N TRP A 123 2.52 17.32 7.16
CA TRP A 123 1.14 17.63 6.76
C TRP A 123 1.08 18.65 5.64
N ARG A 124 1.93 19.67 5.71
CA ARG A 124 1.97 20.72 4.68
C ARG A 124 2.33 20.18 3.31
N HIS A 125 3.30 19.28 3.26
CA HIS A 125 3.69 18.64 2.00
C HIS A 125 2.59 17.70 1.49
N ALA A 126 1.97 16.93 2.38
CA ALA A 126 0.83 16.06 2.04
C ALA A 126 -0.34 16.86 1.45
N GLU A 127 -0.69 18.00 2.03
CA GLU A 127 -1.76 18.90 1.54
C GLU A 127 -1.45 19.44 0.15
N LEU A 128 -0.21 19.90 -0.09
CA LEU A 128 0.20 20.41 -1.39
C LEU A 128 0.09 19.35 -2.49
N LEU A 129 0.57 18.14 -2.23
CA LEU A 129 0.46 17.01 -3.15
C LEU A 129 -1.00 16.64 -3.41
N LEU A 130 -1.82 16.54 -2.35
CA LEU A 130 -3.24 16.26 -2.48
C LEU A 130 -3.96 17.31 -3.34
N ALA A 131 -3.72 18.60 -3.09
CA ALA A 131 -4.35 19.66 -3.85
C ALA A 131 -3.98 19.61 -5.34
N ASP A 132 -2.73 19.28 -5.65
CA ASP A 132 -2.26 19.16 -7.03
C ASP A 132 -2.90 17.94 -7.74
N VAL A 133 -2.85 16.73 -7.14
CA VAL A 133 -3.44 15.54 -7.76
C VAL A 133 -4.97 15.66 -7.89
N GLN A 134 -5.65 16.32 -6.95
CA GLN A 134 -7.09 16.57 -7.05
C GLN A 134 -7.44 17.47 -8.24
N LYS A 135 -6.63 18.48 -8.52
CA LYS A 135 -6.83 19.39 -9.65
C LYS A 135 -6.63 18.67 -10.98
N ARG A 136 -5.61 17.79 -11.06
CA ARG A 136 -5.24 17.09 -12.31
C ARG A 136 -6.08 15.84 -12.58
N ALA A 137 -6.48 15.10 -11.54
CA ALA A 137 -7.18 13.83 -11.68
C ALA A 137 -8.34 13.65 -10.66
N PRO A 138 -9.37 14.52 -10.67
CA PRO A 138 -10.43 14.52 -9.65
C PRO A 138 -11.29 13.26 -9.62
N THR A 139 -11.33 12.52 -10.71
CA THR A 139 -12.13 11.28 -10.84
C THR A 139 -11.35 10.02 -10.50
N ASN A 140 -10.02 10.10 -10.35
CA ASN A 140 -9.17 8.97 -10.04
C ASN A 140 -9.50 8.39 -8.66
N SER A 141 -9.64 7.06 -8.55
CA SER A 141 -10.02 6.38 -7.31
C SER A 141 -8.97 6.57 -6.20
N ALA A 142 -7.68 6.45 -6.53
CA ALA A 142 -6.60 6.61 -5.55
C ALA A 142 -6.54 8.05 -4.99
N VAL A 143 -6.84 9.06 -5.83
CA VAL A 143 -6.94 10.46 -5.37
C VAL A 143 -8.13 10.67 -4.44
N LYS A 144 -9.28 10.03 -4.73
CA LYS A 144 -10.45 10.09 -3.84
C LYS A 144 -10.18 9.41 -2.50
N GLU A 145 -9.49 8.28 -2.51
CA GLU A 145 -9.08 7.57 -1.29
C GLU A 145 -8.09 8.38 -0.47
N LEU A 146 -7.09 8.98 -1.11
CA LEU A 146 -6.15 9.88 -0.46
C LEU A 146 -6.86 11.07 0.21
N LYS A 147 -7.81 11.71 -0.54
CA LYS A 147 -8.63 12.79 0.03
C LYS A 147 -9.37 12.32 1.28
N ARG A 148 -10.03 11.16 1.19
CA ARG A 148 -10.77 10.59 2.33
C ARG A 148 -9.86 10.33 3.52
N ALA A 149 -8.66 9.77 3.30
CA ALA A 149 -7.69 9.52 4.36
C ALA A 149 -7.25 10.83 5.05
N HIS A 150 -7.01 11.87 4.26
CA HIS A 150 -6.66 13.19 4.76
C HIS A 150 -7.81 13.85 5.53
N ASP A 151 -9.05 13.78 5.00
CA ASP A 151 -10.25 14.31 5.66
C ASP A 151 -10.50 13.60 7.01
N ILE A 152 -10.33 12.28 7.08
CA ILE A 152 -10.45 11.51 8.32
C ILE A 152 -9.40 11.95 9.34
N HIS A 153 -8.16 12.15 8.92
CA HIS A 153 -7.09 12.60 9.80
C HIS A 153 -7.37 13.99 10.41
N ASN A 154 -7.94 14.89 9.61
CA ASN A 154 -8.28 16.25 10.04
C ASN A 154 -9.64 16.34 10.77
N SER A 155 -10.37 15.23 10.87
CA SER A 155 -11.66 15.21 11.58
C SER A 155 -11.43 15.08 13.08
N ALA A 156 -12.21 15.84 13.88
CA ALA A 156 -12.25 15.67 15.32
C ALA A 156 -12.94 14.34 15.67
N GLU A 157 -12.32 13.52 16.51
CA GLU A 157 -12.90 12.28 17.02
C GLU A 157 -13.41 12.49 18.44
N LEU A 158 -14.72 12.29 18.65
CA LEU A 158 -15.33 12.24 19.97
C LEU A 158 -15.65 10.79 20.31
N ARG A 159 -14.95 10.22 21.28
CA ARG A 159 -15.25 8.89 21.84
C ARG A 159 -16.03 9.04 23.12
N VAL A 160 -17.28 8.53 23.16
CA VAL A 160 -18.07 8.42 24.36
C VAL A 160 -18.20 6.94 24.71
N GLY A 161 -17.58 6.51 25.80
CA GLY A 161 -17.68 5.15 26.33
C GLY A 161 -18.52 5.14 27.59
N ALA A 162 -19.55 4.30 27.65
CA ALA A 162 -20.28 3.99 28.90
C ALA A 162 -19.99 2.54 29.26
N THR A 163 -19.39 2.32 30.45
CA THR A 163 -19.17 0.98 30.98
C THR A 163 -20.20 0.76 32.08
N VAL A 164 -21.04 -0.24 31.91
CA VAL A 164 -22.00 -0.66 32.97
C VAL A 164 -21.47 -1.96 33.53
N ASP A 165 -20.90 -1.91 34.74
CA ASP A 165 -20.56 -3.11 35.49
C ASP A 165 -21.81 -3.66 36.14
N LEU A 166 -22.30 -4.78 35.60
CA LEU A 166 -23.38 -5.56 36.23
C LEU A 166 -22.72 -6.57 37.19
N ASP A 167 -22.47 -6.16 38.40
CA ASP A 167 -22.09 -7.08 39.46
C ASP A 167 -23.29 -8.01 39.79
N SER A 168 -23.20 -9.24 39.35
CA SER A 168 -24.21 -10.26 39.58
C SER A 168 -23.81 -11.21 40.71
N ASP A 169 -23.37 -10.70 41.87
CA ASP A 169 -23.36 -11.52 43.08
C ASP A 169 -22.88 -10.73 44.30
N SER A 170 -23.82 -10.07 44.99
CA SER A 170 -23.82 -9.97 46.44
C SER A 170 -25.05 -9.20 46.90
N PRO A 171 -25.89 -9.72 47.77
CA PRO A 171 -27.10 -9.04 48.23
C PRO A 171 -26.83 -7.95 49.27
N ASP A 172 -25.58 -7.47 49.42
CA ASP A 172 -25.30 -6.55 50.54
C ASP A 172 -24.17 -5.52 50.24
N SER A 173 -24.36 -4.69 49.22
CA SER A 173 -23.72 -3.36 49.18
C SER A 173 -24.29 -2.50 48.03
N GLY A 174 -25.27 -1.68 48.36
CA GLY A 174 -25.81 -0.67 47.47
C GLY A 174 -24.83 0.48 47.22
N ARG A 175 -23.86 0.26 46.36
CA ARG A 175 -22.97 1.31 45.84
C ARG A 175 -22.93 1.23 44.35
N HIS A 176 -23.72 2.04 43.70
CA HIS A 176 -23.66 2.27 42.27
C HIS A 176 -22.61 3.35 42.00
N ASP A 177 -21.43 2.96 41.60
CA ASP A 177 -20.43 3.90 41.09
C ASP A 177 -20.62 4.04 39.56
N ASN A 178 -21.31 5.08 39.14
CA ASN A 178 -21.37 5.49 37.73
C ASN A 178 -20.16 6.36 37.42
N SER A 179 -19.14 5.79 36.80
CA SER A 179 -18.00 6.56 36.28
C SER A 179 -18.20 6.89 34.79
N VAL A 180 -18.34 8.16 34.49
CA VAL A 180 -18.33 8.68 33.12
C VAL A 180 -16.93 9.25 32.87
N THR A 181 -16.16 8.62 32.01
CA THR A 181 -14.84 9.13 31.61
C THR A 181 -14.97 9.79 30.23
N THR A 182 -14.77 11.10 30.17
CA THR A 182 -14.62 11.87 28.92
C THR A 182 -13.12 12.06 28.69
N THR A 183 -12.61 11.57 27.57
CA THR A 183 -11.26 11.86 27.04
C THR A 183 -11.35 12.65 25.77
#